data_480e1ffbca5f4db3195f65b3c667580d
#
_entry.id   480e1ffbca5f4db3195f65b3c667580d
#
_cell.length_a   1.000
_cell.length_b   1.000
_cell.length_c   1.000
_cell.angle_alpha   90.00
_cell.angle_beta   90.00
_cell.angle_gamma   90.00
#
_symmetry.space_group_name_H-M   'P 1'
#
loop_
_entity.id
_entity.type
_entity.pdbx_description
1 polymer ?
#
loop_
_entity_poly.entity_id
_entity_poly.type
_entity_poly.pdbx_seq_one_letter_code
_entity_poly.pdbx_strand_id
1 'polypeptide(L)'
;MLRLKLFGTPAVESTGKAPSPLVSWRKPLAVLALLAAGEDSGLSRDKLHAFLWPEATHAKASHALNQLLHVLRRDLGTETLFQGSSDLRLNPEQVISDVAEFRDAWGRAEVQRTASLYSGPFLDGFFLRDTPEFERWVESERARFARVYSEALGSLAAEAAARGDHRRAAEWWRRLAEHAPLRSDVTMLLMSSLASAGDRAGALREAGVYQTQIRQELDAAPNPAVVALAARLRGEAEHPSVKPAAVQSVSLAVIPFLNLGTVRRHKYFAEGLTDEVTNALCRVAGVQIVAGSLMTSSAVSSREARNTTSSLRTDLILQGTVRQATDHIRLTVQLIDSSTRRYLWSGQYQHRVEDAVSAQEELARLIVGDLQTTLSRLRPTAG
;
A
#
# COMPACT_ATOMS: atom_id res chain seq x y z
N MET A 1 22.12 -20.37 16.62
CA MET A 1 21.18 -19.90 15.60
C MET A 1 21.49 -18.45 15.30
N LEU A 2 21.61 -18.09 14.04
CA LEU A 2 21.91 -16.74 13.59
C LEU A 2 20.60 -16.00 13.27
N ARG A 3 20.51 -14.73 13.63
CA ARG A 3 19.41 -13.86 13.23
C ARG A 3 19.93 -12.78 12.27
N LEU A 4 19.43 -12.80 11.06
CA LEU A 4 19.75 -11.84 10.01
C LEU A 4 18.67 -10.75 10.01
N LYS A 5 19.07 -9.52 10.30
CA LYS A 5 18.24 -8.34 10.21
C LYS A 5 18.55 -7.63 8.91
N LEU A 6 17.54 -7.42 8.07
CA LEU A 6 17.62 -6.77 6.76
C LEU A 6 16.66 -5.58 6.63
N PHE A 7 15.70 -5.45 7.54
CA PHE A 7 14.90 -4.23 7.66
C PHE A 7 15.64 -3.19 8.51
N GLY A 8 15.76 -1.97 8.01
CA GLY A 8 16.59 -0.94 8.57
C GLY A 8 18.07 -1.21 8.32
N THR A 9 18.95 -0.79 9.24
CA THR A 9 20.38 -1.02 9.13
C THR A 9 20.72 -2.51 9.23
N PRO A 10 21.32 -3.13 8.20
CA PRO A 10 21.59 -4.56 8.18
C PRO A 10 22.54 -5.02 9.30
N ALA A 11 22.17 -6.11 9.96
CA ALA A 11 22.98 -6.70 11.04
C ALA A 11 22.83 -8.23 11.12
N VAL A 12 23.83 -8.91 11.65
CA VAL A 12 23.77 -10.31 12.08
C VAL A 12 23.88 -10.36 13.58
N GLU A 13 22.92 -11.01 14.20
CA GLU A 13 22.92 -11.32 15.62
C GLU A 13 23.19 -12.82 15.83
N SER A 14 24.07 -13.14 16.76
CA SER A 14 24.34 -14.50 17.19
C SER A 14 24.01 -14.64 18.67
N THR A 15 23.48 -15.78 19.07
CA THR A 15 23.15 -16.04 20.47
C THR A 15 24.40 -15.84 21.36
N GLY A 16 24.34 -14.82 22.22
CA GLY A 16 25.43 -14.53 23.18
C GLY A 16 26.53 -13.57 22.69
N LYS A 17 26.41 -13.00 21.49
CA LYS A 17 27.32 -11.95 20.99
C LYS A 17 26.55 -10.67 20.65
N ALA A 18 27.19 -9.51 20.86
CA ALA A 18 26.64 -8.24 20.44
C ALA A 18 26.38 -8.22 18.91
N PRO A 19 25.36 -7.51 18.42
CA PRO A 19 25.10 -7.38 16.99
C PRO A 19 26.33 -6.83 16.29
N SER A 20 26.82 -7.53 15.26
CA SER A 20 27.90 -7.03 14.43
C SER A 20 27.31 -6.34 13.22
N PRO A 21 27.53 -5.02 13.04
CA PRO A 21 27.08 -4.32 11.85
C PRO A 21 27.82 -4.86 10.61
N LEU A 22 27.06 -5.32 9.63
CA LEU A 22 27.60 -5.90 8.38
C LEU A 22 28.03 -4.85 7.35
N VAL A 23 28.15 -3.58 7.73
CA VAL A 23 28.42 -2.46 6.82
C VAL A 23 29.71 -2.64 6.03
N SER A 24 30.72 -3.35 6.57
CA SER A 24 31.96 -3.69 5.87
C SER A 24 31.83 -4.90 4.92
N TRP A 25 30.80 -5.71 5.06
CA TRP A 25 30.59 -6.95 4.32
C TRP A 25 29.72 -6.74 3.05
N ARG A 26 30.18 -5.92 2.12
CA ARG A 26 29.34 -5.53 0.97
C ARG A 26 28.79 -6.72 0.18
N LYS A 27 29.62 -7.47 -0.53
CA LYS A 27 29.16 -8.63 -1.33
C LYS A 27 28.65 -9.81 -0.46
N PRO A 28 29.26 -10.15 0.69
CA PRO A 28 28.68 -11.13 1.60
C PRO A 28 27.26 -10.80 2.06
N LEU A 29 27.01 -9.55 2.45
CA LEU A 29 25.67 -9.11 2.83
C LEU A 29 24.67 -9.16 1.67
N ALA A 30 25.10 -8.78 0.46
CA ALA A 30 24.25 -8.86 -0.72
C ALA A 30 23.82 -10.31 -1.04
N VAL A 31 24.73 -11.31 -0.90
CA VAL A 31 24.36 -12.73 -1.03
C VAL A 31 23.33 -13.14 0.03
N LEU A 32 23.58 -12.80 1.29
CA LEU A 32 22.63 -13.12 2.37
C LEU A 32 21.26 -12.50 2.13
N ALA A 33 21.22 -11.25 1.69
CA ALA A 33 19.98 -10.53 1.39
C ALA A 33 19.23 -11.14 0.20
N LEU A 34 19.93 -11.46 -0.88
CA LEU A 34 19.35 -12.14 -2.05
C LEU A 34 18.72 -13.48 -1.67
N LEU A 35 19.41 -14.28 -0.86
CA LEU A 35 18.91 -15.59 -0.41
C LEU A 35 17.77 -15.47 0.60
N ALA A 36 17.83 -14.49 1.51
CA ALA A 36 16.79 -14.28 2.53
C ALA A 36 15.48 -13.73 1.93
N ALA A 37 15.58 -12.86 0.92
CA ALA A 37 14.42 -12.31 0.23
C ALA A 37 13.93 -13.24 -0.92
N GLY A 38 14.72 -14.24 -1.30
CA GLY A 38 14.34 -15.25 -2.29
C GLY A 38 13.18 -16.12 -1.86
N GLU A 39 12.60 -16.85 -2.82
CA GLU A 39 11.59 -17.87 -2.54
C GLU A 39 12.22 -19.13 -1.94
N ASP A 40 11.40 -20.01 -1.38
CA ASP A 40 11.85 -21.28 -0.76
C ASP A 40 12.57 -22.22 -1.74
N SER A 41 12.32 -22.05 -3.05
CA SER A 41 13.02 -22.75 -4.13
C SER A 41 14.52 -22.44 -4.20
N GLY A 42 14.96 -21.34 -3.57
CA GLY A 42 16.33 -20.85 -3.64
C GLY A 42 16.61 -19.99 -4.86
N LEU A 43 17.84 -19.52 -4.99
CA LEU A 43 18.32 -18.68 -6.08
C LEU A 43 19.45 -19.39 -6.84
N SER A 44 19.33 -19.46 -8.17
CA SER A 44 20.37 -20.12 -8.98
C SER A 44 21.69 -19.36 -8.91
N ARG A 45 22.81 -20.11 -9.02
CA ARG A 45 24.15 -19.51 -9.02
C ARG A 45 24.34 -18.50 -10.14
N ASP A 46 23.73 -18.74 -11.31
CA ASP A 46 23.81 -17.83 -12.45
C ASP A 46 23.09 -16.49 -12.17
N LYS A 47 21.98 -16.52 -11.47
CA LYS A 47 21.32 -15.28 -11.00
C LYS A 47 22.20 -14.53 -9.99
N LEU A 48 22.84 -15.23 -9.05
CA LEU A 48 23.79 -14.61 -8.13
C LEU A 48 24.98 -13.99 -8.84
N HIS A 49 25.49 -14.64 -9.90
CA HIS A 49 26.58 -14.11 -10.73
C HIS A 49 26.12 -12.83 -11.44
N ALA A 50 24.93 -12.83 -12.07
CA ALA A 50 24.38 -11.67 -12.77
C ALA A 50 24.19 -10.47 -11.85
N PHE A 51 23.73 -10.69 -10.62
CA PHE A 51 23.57 -9.62 -9.65
C PHE A 51 24.87 -9.05 -9.11
N LEU A 52 25.89 -9.89 -8.84
CA LEU A 52 27.03 -9.48 -8.03
C LEU A 52 28.34 -9.31 -8.82
N TRP A 53 28.41 -9.89 -10.01
CA TRP A 53 29.59 -9.83 -10.89
C TRP A 53 29.20 -9.72 -12.37
N PRO A 54 28.42 -8.69 -12.77
CA PRO A 54 27.89 -8.59 -14.14
C PRO A 54 28.98 -8.53 -15.22
N GLU A 55 30.15 -7.94 -14.88
CA GLU A 55 31.25 -7.78 -15.81
C GLU A 55 32.26 -8.96 -15.80
N ALA A 56 32.04 -9.95 -14.91
CA ALA A 56 33.00 -11.07 -14.81
C ALA A 56 32.59 -12.21 -15.75
N THR A 57 33.62 -12.94 -16.26
CA THR A 57 33.33 -14.20 -16.93
C THR A 57 32.73 -15.21 -15.96
N HIS A 58 31.92 -16.14 -16.47
CA HIS A 58 31.25 -17.16 -15.65
C HIS A 58 32.23 -17.90 -14.71
N ALA A 59 33.41 -18.28 -15.20
CA ALA A 59 34.44 -18.96 -14.39
C ALA A 59 34.93 -18.09 -13.23
N LYS A 60 35.20 -16.80 -13.47
CA LYS A 60 35.65 -15.86 -12.43
C LYS A 60 34.55 -15.61 -11.40
N ALA A 61 33.30 -15.43 -11.85
CA ALA A 61 32.16 -15.21 -10.98
C ALA A 61 31.87 -16.45 -10.10
N SER A 62 31.95 -17.66 -10.67
CA SER A 62 31.79 -18.92 -9.93
C SER A 62 32.88 -19.10 -8.87
N HIS A 63 34.13 -18.81 -9.19
CA HIS A 63 35.23 -18.86 -8.22
C HIS A 63 35.03 -17.86 -7.08
N ALA A 64 34.67 -16.61 -7.42
CA ALA A 64 34.41 -15.55 -6.45
C ALA A 64 33.24 -15.90 -5.52
N LEU A 65 32.14 -16.44 -6.07
CA LEU A 65 30.99 -16.89 -5.28
C LEU A 65 31.39 -18.01 -4.31
N ASN A 66 32.13 -19.04 -4.77
CA ASN A 66 32.56 -20.13 -3.90
C ASN A 66 33.46 -19.66 -2.76
N GLN A 67 34.41 -18.76 -3.04
CA GLN A 67 35.25 -18.13 -2.00
C GLN A 67 34.38 -17.35 -1.00
N LEU A 68 33.42 -16.57 -1.48
CA LEU A 68 32.53 -15.79 -0.64
C LEU A 68 31.68 -16.69 0.27
N LEU A 69 31.11 -17.77 -0.26
CA LEU A 69 30.35 -18.74 0.53
C LEU A 69 31.21 -19.43 1.59
N HIS A 70 32.48 -19.74 1.27
CA HIS A 70 33.43 -20.28 2.22
C HIS A 70 33.73 -19.30 3.36
N VAL A 71 34.01 -18.05 3.02
CA VAL A 71 34.24 -16.96 4.00
C VAL A 71 33.03 -16.79 4.91
N LEU A 72 31.80 -16.75 4.35
CA LEU A 72 30.58 -16.63 5.14
C LEU A 72 30.41 -17.78 6.14
N ARG A 73 30.65 -19.04 5.73
CA ARG A 73 30.58 -20.20 6.64
C ARG A 73 31.58 -20.07 7.79
N ARG A 74 32.82 -19.72 7.45
CA ARG A 74 33.88 -19.55 8.45
C ARG A 74 33.57 -18.40 9.42
N ASP A 75 33.20 -17.23 8.93
CA ASP A 75 33.06 -16.02 9.73
C ASP A 75 31.78 -16.06 10.59
N LEU A 76 30.74 -16.73 10.09
CA LEU A 76 29.49 -16.97 10.85
C LEU A 76 29.54 -18.25 11.69
N GLY A 77 30.61 -19.05 11.57
CA GLY A 77 30.83 -20.26 12.37
C GLY A 77 29.84 -21.38 12.11
N THR A 78 29.33 -21.50 10.86
CA THR A 78 28.28 -22.45 10.51
C THR A 78 28.55 -23.08 9.16
N GLU A 79 29.01 -24.34 9.14
CA GLU A 79 29.33 -25.08 7.92
C GLU A 79 28.08 -25.34 7.06
N THR A 80 26.92 -25.57 7.69
CA THR A 80 25.64 -25.86 7.02
C THR A 80 24.81 -24.61 6.78
N LEU A 81 25.44 -23.43 6.65
CA LEU A 81 24.78 -22.13 6.45
C LEU A 81 23.89 -22.10 5.19
N PHE A 82 24.33 -22.78 4.14
CA PHE A 82 23.65 -22.83 2.86
C PHE A 82 23.24 -24.26 2.51
N GLN A 83 22.09 -24.40 1.86
CA GLN A 83 21.60 -25.63 1.29
C GLN A 83 21.47 -25.49 -0.24
N GLY A 84 21.50 -26.62 -0.95
CA GLY A 84 21.38 -26.71 -2.38
C GLY A 84 22.74 -26.60 -3.11
N SER A 85 22.81 -27.19 -4.31
CA SER A 85 24.02 -27.22 -5.15
C SER A 85 23.89 -26.24 -6.34
N SER A 86 22.84 -26.35 -7.12
CA SER A 86 22.51 -25.46 -8.26
C SER A 86 21.79 -24.21 -7.79
N ASP A 87 20.79 -24.40 -6.95
CA ASP A 87 19.98 -23.34 -6.36
C ASP A 87 20.31 -23.24 -4.87
N LEU A 88 20.86 -22.09 -4.50
CA LEU A 88 21.29 -21.84 -3.13
C LEU A 88 20.18 -21.21 -2.32
N ARG A 89 20.03 -21.66 -1.08
CA ARG A 89 19.14 -21.07 -0.08
C ARG A 89 19.82 -21.03 1.29
N LEU A 90 19.37 -20.16 2.15
CA LEU A 90 19.77 -20.18 3.55
C LEU A 90 19.18 -21.41 4.24
N ASN A 91 19.95 -22.02 5.14
CA ASN A 91 19.45 -23.13 5.95
C ASN A 91 18.56 -22.58 7.08
N PRO A 92 17.23 -22.84 7.07
CA PRO A 92 16.31 -22.29 8.07
C PRO A 92 16.58 -22.80 9.50
N GLU A 93 17.28 -23.93 9.66
CA GLU A 93 17.70 -24.44 10.96
C GLU A 93 18.87 -23.63 11.56
N GLN A 94 19.61 -22.90 10.74
CA GLN A 94 20.79 -22.16 11.14
C GLN A 94 20.57 -20.65 11.15
N VAL A 95 19.73 -20.14 10.24
CA VAL A 95 19.50 -18.70 10.03
C VAL A 95 18.01 -18.39 10.00
N ILE A 96 17.60 -17.47 10.85
CA ILE A 96 16.28 -16.82 10.77
C ILE A 96 16.49 -15.41 10.21
N SER A 97 15.67 -15.00 9.25
CA SER A 97 15.69 -13.66 8.68
C SER A 97 14.37 -12.94 8.99
N ASP A 98 14.45 -11.67 9.39
CA ASP A 98 13.29 -10.81 9.61
C ASP A 98 12.43 -10.66 8.34
N VAL A 99 13.05 -10.66 7.16
CA VAL A 99 12.37 -10.65 5.86
C VAL A 99 11.58 -11.93 5.61
N ALA A 100 12.15 -13.10 5.94
CA ALA A 100 11.44 -14.38 5.83
C ALA A 100 10.27 -14.44 6.83
N GLU A 101 10.53 -14.08 8.11
CA GLU A 101 9.47 -13.99 9.12
C GLU A 101 8.34 -13.03 8.71
N PHE A 102 8.67 -11.89 8.10
CA PHE A 102 7.70 -10.90 7.60
C PHE A 102 6.80 -11.49 6.49
N ARG A 103 7.40 -12.17 5.51
CA ARG A 103 6.64 -12.82 4.43
C ARG A 103 5.72 -13.91 4.97
N ASP A 104 6.23 -14.74 5.87
CA ASP A 104 5.48 -15.82 6.49
C ASP A 104 4.31 -15.30 7.33
N ALA A 105 4.55 -14.26 8.14
CA ALA A 105 3.51 -13.61 8.93
C ALA A 105 2.41 -13.03 8.04
N TRP A 106 2.80 -12.36 6.94
CA TRP A 106 1.84 -11.84 5.96
C TRP A 106 1.04 -12.96 5.28
N GLY A 107 1.71 -14.02 4.83
CA GLY A 107 1.07 -15.19 4.22
C GLY A 107 0.07 -15.91 5.14
N ARG A 108 0.27 -15.83 6.45
CA ARG A 108 -0.64 -16.37 7.47
C ARG A 108 -1.68 -15.36 7.97
N ALA A 109 -1.74 -14.18 7.38
CA ALA A 109 -2.60 -13.07 7.82
C ALA A 109 -2.35 -12.63 9.28
N GLU A 110 -1.13 -12.84 9.81
CA GLU A 110 -0.69 -12.36 11.11
C GLU A 110 -0.31 -10.87 11.03
N VAL A 111 -1.29 -10.02 10.74
CA VAL A 111 -1.10 -8.61 10.34
C VAL A 111 -0.32 -7.80 11.37
N GLN A 112 -0.60 -8.00 12.67
CA GLN A 112 0.10 -7.29 13.74
C GLN A 112 1.56 -7.70 13.83
N ARG A 113 1.87 -8.99 13.64
CA ARG A 113 3.24 -9.49 13.60
C ARG A 113 3.98 -8.94 12.39
N THR A 114 3.35 -8.95 11.22
CA THR A 114 3.90 -8.33 10.00
C THR A 114 4.29 -6.88 10.26
N ALA A 115 3.39 -6.06 10.82
CA ALA A 115 3.67 -4.67 11.14
C ALA A 115 4.80 -4.48 12.19
N SER A 116 4.98 -5.45 13.10
CA SER A 116 6.04 -5.38 14.12
C SER A 116 7.42 -5.76 13.60
N LEU A 117 7.50 -6.55 12.54
CA LEU A 117 8.76 -7.02 11.95
C LEU A 117 9.43 -5.97 11.04
N TYR A 118 8.66 -5.03 10.48
CA TYR A 118 9.19 -3.98 9.62
C TYR A 118 9.79 -2.84 10.44
N SER A 119 11.12 -2.86 10.64
CA SER A 119 11.83 -1.85 11.43
C SER A 119 12.40 -0.69 10.60
N GLY A 120 12.25 -0.73 9.27
CA GLY A 120 12.73 0.29 8.34
C GLY A 120 12.82 -0.24 6.92
N PRO A 121 13.28 0.56 5.95
CA PRO A 121 13.46 0.12 4.56
C PRO A 121 14.40 -1.08 4.47
N PHE A 122 14.11 -1.98 3.52
CA PHE A 122 14.98 -3.13 3.26
C PHE A 122 16.38 -2.66 2.85
N LEU A 123 17.42 -3.19 3.53
CA LEU A 123 18.83 -2.82 3.32
C LEU A 123 19.05 -1.30 3.39
N ASP A 124 18.54 -0.65 4.43
CA ASP A 124 18.68 0.80 4.59
C ASP A 124 20.15 1.23 4.69
N GLY A 125 20.53 2.25 3.88
CA GLY A 125 21.89 2.74 3.79
C GLY A 125 22.89 1.80 3.11
N PHE A 126 22.44 0.63 2.61
CA PHE A 126 23.31 -0.29 1.88
C PHE A 126 23.29 0.03 0.39
N PHE A 127 24.48 0.07 -0.19
CA PHE A 127 24.71 0.27 -1.62
C PHE A 127 25.91 -0.57 -2.10
N LEU A 128 25.76 -1.23 -3.25
CA LEU A 128 26.82 -2.02 -3.87
C LEU A 128 27.23 -1.40 -5.21
N ARG A 129 28.49 -0.98 -5.33
CA ARG A 129 29.00 -0.33 -6.53
C ARG A 129 29.09 -1.33 -7.70
N ASP A 130 28.93 -0.83 -8.93
CA ASP A 130 29.09 -1.56 -10.18
C ASP A 130 28.17 -2.78 -10.34
N THR A 131 26.98 -2.74 -9.72
CA THR A 131 25.97 -3.81 -9.78
C THR A 131 24.56 -3.26 -10.00
N PRO A 132 24.26 -2.68 -11.17
CA PRO A 132 23.00 -1.98 -11.41
C PRO A 132 21.78 -2.90 -11.32
N GLU A 133 21.91 -4.18 -11.67
CA GLU A 133 20.82 -5.17 -11.54
C GLU A 133 20.47 -5.44 -10.07
N PHE A 134 21.50 -5.55 -9.21
CA PHE A 134 21.31 -5.72 -7.79
C PHE A 134 20.61 -4.50 -7.18
N GLU A 135 21.04 -3.27 -7.53
CA GLU A 135 20.43 -2.05 -7.03
C GLU A 135 18.95 -1.93 -7.46
N ARG A 136 18.64 -2.24 -8.72
CA ARG A 136 17.25 -2.27 -9.21
C ARG A 136 16.40 -3.32 -8.47
N TRP A 137 16.96 -4.47 -8.18
CA TRP A 137 16.31 -5.49 -7.39
C TRP A 137 16.05 -5.01 -5.96
N VAL A 138 17.02 -4.38 -5.30
CA VAL A 138 16.86 -3.82 -3.95
C VAL A 138 15.72 -2.80 -3.93
N GLU A 139 15.67 -1.88 -4.89
CA GLU A 139 14.57 -0.90 -4.98
C GLU A 139 13.20 -1.57 -5.19
N SER A 140 13.15 -2.61 -6.02
CA SER A 140 11.92 -3.39 -6.21
C SER A 140 11.46 -4.08 -4.91
N GLU A 141 12.39 -4.67 -4.15
CA GLU A 141 12.07 -5.30 -2.86
C GLU A 141 11.68 -4.28 -1.80
N ARG A 142 12.36 -3.12 -1.75
CA ARG A 142 11.95 -1.98 -0.88
C ARG A 142 10.51 -1.59 -1.12
N ALA A 143 10.16 -1.35 -2.39
CA ALA A 143 8.80 -0.98 -2.77
C ALA A 143 7.78 -2.08 -2.42
N ARG A 144 8.13 -3.36 -2.63
CA ARG A 144 7.29 -4.50 -2.29
C ARG A 144 7.01 -4.60 -0.79
N PHE A 145 8.06 -4.53 0.04
CA PHE A 145 7.92 -4.61 1.50
C PHE A 145 7.20 -3.39 2.08
N ALA A 146 7.52 -2.19 1.59
CA ALA A 146 6.85 -0.96 1.97
C ALA A 146 5.34 -1.00 1.70
N ARG A 147 4.93 -1.58 0.55
CA ARG A 147 3.52 -1.78 0.22
C ARG A 147 2.84 -2.74 1.20
N VAL A 148 3.42 -3.92 1.44
CA VAL A 148 2.87 -4.90 2.39
C VAL A 148 2.77 -4.31 3.80
N TYR A 149 3.77 -3.55 4.23
CA TYR A 149 3.73 -2.86 5.52
C TYR A 149 2.60 -1.83 5.58
N SER A 150 2.42 -1.04 4.52
CA SER A 150 1.32 -0.08 4.42
C SER A 150 -0.05 -0.76 4.47
N GLU A 151 -0.20 -1.90 3.79
CA GLU A 151 -1.41 -2.72 3.81
C GLU A 151 -1.69 -3.27 5.22
N ALA A 152 -0.66 -3.76 5.91
CA ALA A 152 -0.77 -4.24 7.28
C ALA A 152 -1.22 -3.14 8.25
N LEU A 153 -0.59 -1.96 8.20
CA LEU A 153 -0.97 -0.81 9.03
C LEU A 153 -2.41 -0.35 8.74
N GLY A 154 -2.79 -0.26 7.47
CA GLY A 154 -4.14 0.10 7.05
C GLY A 154 -5.20 -0.88 7.57
N SER A 155 -4.93 -2.19 7.49
CA SER A 155 -5.81 -3.23 8.01
C SER A 155 -6.00 -3.13 9.52
N LEU A 156 -4.92 -2.93 10.29
CA LEU A 156 -4.98 -2.77 11.75
C LEU A 156 -5.75 -1.51 12.15
N ALA A 157 -5.56 -0.42 11.42
CA ALA A 157 -6.26 0.83 11.67
C ALA A 157 -7.76 0.70 11.37
N ALA A 158 -8.10 0.10 10.22
CA ALA A 158 -9.50 -0.13 9.83
C ALA A 158 -10.23 -1.06 10.81
N GLU A 159 -9.57 -2.13 11.26
CA GLU A 159 -10.12 -3.05 12.26
C GLU A 159 -10.36 -2.35 13.61
N ALA A 160 -9.42 -1.53 14.08
CA ALA A 160 -9.58 -0.75 15.30
C ALA A 160 -10.73 0.25 15.17
N ALA A 161 -10.84 0.96 14.04
CA ALA A 161 -11.94 1.89 13.77
C ALA A 161 -13.31 1.18 13.74
N ALA A 162 -13.39 0.01 13.10
CA ALA A 162 -14.63 -0.78 13.05
C ALA A 162 -15.11 -1.24 14.43
N ARG A 163 -14.18 -1.44 15.39
CA ARG A 163 -14.51 -1.73 16.81
C ARG A 163 -14.81 -0.49 17.63
N GLY A 164 -14.76 0.72 17.06
CA GLY A 164 -14.94 1.99 17.76
C GLY A 164 -13.72 2.45 18.56
N ASP A 165 -12.59 1.74 18.47
CA ASP A 165 -11.32 2.13 19.10
C ASP A 165 -10.59 3.16 18.22
N HIS A 166 -11.16 4.35 18.14
CA HIS A 166 -10.65 5.42 17.31
C HIS A 166 -9.26 5.92 17.74
N ARG A 167 -8.92 5.79 19.02
CA ARG A 167 -7.60 6.16 19.53
C ARG A 167 -6.53 5.24 18.96
N ARG A 168 -6.77 3.93 19.01
CA ARG A 168 -5.86 2.93 18.45
C ARG A 168 -5.81 2.98 16.92
N ALA A 169 -6.95 3.25 16.28
CA ALA A 169 -6.98 3.49 14.83
C ALA A 169 -6.09 4.67 14.43
N ALA A 170 -6.14 5.78 15.17
CA ALA A 170 -5.29 6.94 14.94
C ALA A 170 -3.79 6.64 15.13
N GLU A 171 -3.42 5.77 16.08
CA GLU A 171 -2.03 5.33 16.25
C GLU A 171 -1.51 4.59 15.00
N TRP A 172 -2.29 3.69 14.44
CA TRP A 172 -1.91 2.94 13.23
C TRP A 172 -1.90 3.85 11.99
N TRP A 173 -2.90 4.73 11.84
CA TRP A 173 -2.92 5.71 10.74
C TRP A 173 -1.74 6.67 10.81
N ARG A 174 -1.32 7.08 12.00
CA ARG A 174 -0.15 7.95 12.17
C ARG A 174 1.12 7.26 11.70
N ARG A 175 1.34 5.99 12.08
CA ARG A 175 2.47 5.20 11.57
C ARG A 175 2.46 5.09 10.05
N LEU A 176 1.27 4.92 9.47
CA LEU A 176 1.13 4.87 8.01
C LEU A 176 1.40 6.25 7.37
N ALA A 177 0.96 7.34 7.98
CA ALA A 177 1.26 8.70 7.53
C ALA A 177 2.75 9.04 7.60
N GLU A 178 3.46 8.59 8.65
CA GLU A 178 4.92 8.72 8.77
C GLU A 178 5.65 7.93 7.68
N HIS A 179 5.13 6.75 7.31
CA HIS A 179 5.71 5.91 6.27
C HIS A 179 5.41 6.40 4.85
N ALA A 180 4.24 7.02 4.65
CA ALA A 180 3.78 7.52 3.35
C ALA A 180 3.17 8.93 3.50
N PRO A 181 3.99 9.96 3.75
CA PRO A 181 3.54 11.28 4.22
C PRO A 181 2.76 12.09 3.18
N LEU A 182 2.90 11.77 1.90
CA LEU A 182 2.22 12.50 0.82
C LEU A 182 0.81 11.94 0.50
N ARG A 183 0.38 10.89 1.18
CA ARG A 183 -0.93 10.26 0.97
C ARG A 183 -2.05 11.03 1.66
N SER A 184 -2.85 11.73 0.87
CA SER A 184 -4.00 12.50 1.35
C SER A 184 -5.10 11.64 1.97
N ASP A 185 -5.35 10.44 1.44
CA ASP A 185 -6.32 9.48 1.96
C ASP A 185 -5.97 9.04 3.38
N VAL A 186 -4.70 8.71 3.62
CA VAL A 186 -4.19 8.35 4.96
C VAL A 186 -4.32 9.51 5.94
N THR A 187 -3.97 10.73 5.50
CA THR A 187 -4.12 11.93 6.32
C THR A 187 -5.58 12.16 6.73
N MET A 188 -6.53 12.00 5.81
CA MET A 188 -7.96 12.13 6.11
C MET A 188 -8.46 11.08 7.10
N LEU A 189 -8.00 9.82 6.96
CA LEU A 189 -8.36 8.74 7.88
C LEU A 189 -7.78 8.97 9.28
N LEU A 190 -6.55 9.45 9.37
CA LEU A 190 -5.92 9.86 10.62
C LEU A 190 -6.69 11.01 11.28
N MET A 191 -6.99 12.07 10.54
CA MET A 191 -7.76 13.22 11.03
C MET A 191 -9.15 12.79 11.53
N SER A 192 -9.84 11.94 10.78
CA SER A 192 -11.16 11.44 11.14
C SER A 192 -11.13 10.58 12.41
N SER A 193 -10.13 9.71 12.55
CA SER A 193 -9.94 8.87 13.73
C SER A 193 -9.59 9.70 14.96
N LEU A 194 -8.73 10.72 14.82
CA LEU A 194 -8.40 11.65 15.90
C LEU A 194 -9.61 12.46 16.34
N ALA A 195 -10.39 12.99 15.41
CA ALA A 195 -11.61 13.73 15.69
C ALA A 195 -12.65 12.86 16.42
N SER A 196 -12.84 11.61 15.98
CA SER A 196 -13.74 10.63 16.62
C SER A 196 -13.26 10.21 18.00
N ALA A 197 -11.94 10.21 18.24
CA ALA A 197 -11.33 9.99 19.55
C ALA A 197 -11.40 11.23 20.48
N GLY A 198 -11.93 12.38 20.00
CA GLY A 198 -12.00 13.63 20.73
C GLY A 198 -10.74 14.52 20.61
N ASP A 199 -9.69 14.08 19.93
CA ASP A 199 -8.46 14.87 19.69
C ASP A 199 -8.55 15.70 18.40
N ARG A 200 -9.43 16.68 18.42
CA ARG A 200 -9.65 17.60 17.31
C ARG A 200 -8.42 18.46 17.02
N ALA A 201 -7.73 18.89 18.07
CA ALA A 201 -6.50 19.68 17.93
C ALA A 201 -5.41 18.84 17.24
N GLY A 202 -5.29 17.56 17.57
CA GLY A 202 -4.44 16.60 16.87
C GLY A 202 -4.77 16.49 15.39
N ALA A 203 -6.04 16.31 15.05
CA ALA A 203 -6.48 16.24 13.66
C ALA A 203 -6.10 17.48 12.84
N LEU A 204 -6.23 18.68 13.43
CA LEU A 204 -5.85 19.94 12.76
C LEU A 204 -4.33 20.09 12.62
N ARG A 205 -3.54 19.59 13.58
CA ARG A 205 -2.08 19.56 13.47
C ARG A 205 -1.62 18.67 12.32
N GLU A 206 -2.20 17.46 12.20
CA GLU A 206 -1.85 16.53 11.11
C GLU A 206 -2.18 17.13 9.73
N ALA A 207 -3.31 17.83 9.58
CA ALA A 207 -3.62 18.57 8.35
C ALA A 207 -2.54 19.63 8.04
N GLY A 208 -2.04 20.35 9.04
CA GLY A 208 -0.96 21.33 8.87
C GLY A 208 0.36 20.71 8.44
N VAL A 209 0.73 19.58 9.05
CA VAL A 209 1.93 18.82 8.69
C VAL A 209 1.86 18.38 7.23
N TYR A 210 0.76 17.72 6.82
CA TYR A 210 0.54 17.28 5.44
C TYR A 210 0.63 18.45 4.45
N GLN A 211 -0.05 19.57 4.73
CA GLN A 211 -0.02 20.76 3.85
C GLN A 211 1.39 21.33 3.67
N THR A 212 2.19 21.31 4.73
CA THR A 212 3.57 21.77 4.69
C THR A 212 4.44 20.83 3.85
N GLN A 213 4.31 19.53 4.03
CA GLN A 213 5.05 18.53 3.27
C GLN A 213 4.73 18.57 1.77
N ILE A 214 3.45 18.65 1.38
CA ILE A 214 3.05 18.76 -0.03
C ILE A 214 3.69 20.01 -0.69
N ARG A 215 3.70 21.14 -0.01
CA ARG A 215 4.33 22.36 -0.54
C ARG A 215 5.85 22.25 -0.64
N GLN A 216 6.49 21.64 0.35
CA GLN A 216 7.96 21.54 0.39
C GLN A 216 8.50 20.48 -0.58
N GLU A 217 7.84 19.32 -0.70
CA GLU A 217 8.37 18.21 -1.48
C GLU A 217 7.88 18.20 -2.94
N LEU A 218 6.65 18.69 -3.20
CA LEU A 218 6.04 18.64 -4.53
C LEU A 218 5.80 20.03 -5.15
N ASP A 219 6.04 21.13 -4.41
CA ASP A 219 5.67 22.49 -4.82
C ASP A 219 4.22 22.61 -5.32
N ALA A 220 3.32 21.84 -4.69
CA ALA A 220 1.94 21.68 -5.12
C ALA A 220 0.94 22.19 -4.08
N ALA A 221 -0.29 22.45 -4.52
CA ALA A 221 -1.38 22.74 -3.60
C ALA A 221 -1.82 21.48 -2.86
N PRO A 222 -2.12 21.58 -1.55
CA PRO A 222 -2.63 20.45 -0.77
C PRO A 222 -3.96 19.94 -1.32
N ASN A 223 -4.24 18.64 -1.14
CA ASN A 223 -5.48 18.03 -1.55
C ASN A 223 -6.70 18.79 -0.97
N PRO A 224 -7.65 19.27 -1.81
CA PRO A 224 -8.81 20.04 -1.37
C PRO A 224 -9.66 19.32 -0.31
N ALA A 225 -9.74 17.99 -0.33
CA ALA A 225 -10.51 17.22 0.64
C ALA A 225 -9.91 17.30 2.06
N VAL A 226 -8.58 17.31 2.20
CA VAL A 226 -7.90 17.51 3.48
C VAL A 226 -8.16 18.93 4.00
N VAL A 227 -8.11 19.93 3.12
CA VAL A 227 -8.39 21.34 3.47
C VAL A 227 -9.85 21.49 3.92
N ALA A 228 -10.79 20.91 3.21
CA ALA A 228 -12.22 20.95 3.54
C ALA A 228 -12.51 20.24 4.89
N LEU A 229 -11.90 19.08 5.13
CA LEU A 229 -12.04 18.38 6.41
C LEU A 229 -11.48 19.22 7.57
N ALA A 230 -10.31 19.85 7.39
CA ALA A 230 -9.72 20.74 8.38
C ALA A 230 -10.59 21.98 8.65
N ALA A 231 -11.21 22.57 7.61
CA ALA A 231 -12.14 23.69 7.75
C ALA A 231 -13.40 23.27 8.53
N ARG A 232 -13.99 22.11 8.20
CA ARG A 232 -15.14 21.54 8.94
C ARG A 232 -14.79 21.34 10.41
N LEU A 233 -13.65 20.73 10.69
CA LEU A 233 -13.20 20.52 12.05
C LEU A 233 -12.97 21.85 12.81
N ARG A 234 -12.58 22.96 12.19
CA ARG A 234 -12.49 24.29 12.81
C ARG A 234 -13.86 24.89 13.07
N GLY A 235 -14.77 24.83 12.10
CA GLY A 235 -16.11 25.41 12.21
C GLY A 235 -16.97 24.76 13.30
N GLU A 236 -16.84 23.47 13.52
CA GLU A 236 -17.49 22.77 14.63
C GLU A 236 -17.01 23.24 16.03
N ALA A 237 -15.86 23.99 16.15
CA ALA A 237 -15.38 24.56 17.41
C ALA A 237 -16.09 25.84 17.83
N GLU A 238 -16.71 26.55 16.90
CA GLU A 238 -17.37 27.83 17.18
C GLU A 238 -18.84 27.69 17.60
N HIS A 239 -19.39 26.45 17.53
CA HIS A 239 -20.77 26.18 17.95
C HIS A 239 -20.80 25.06 18.98
N PRO A 240 -21.21 25.29 20.25
CA PRO A 240 -21.45 24.22 21.18
C PRO A 240 -22.65 23.41 20.69
N SER A 241 -22.40 22.16 20.35
CA SER A 241 -23.31 21.05 20.21
C SER A 241 -24.80 21.40 20.06
N VAL A 242 -25.18 21.88 18.91
CA VAL A 242 -26.53 21.63 18.40
C VAL A 242 -26.41 20.35 17.57
N LYS A 243 -27.00 19.24 18.04
CA LYS A 243 -27.23 18.07 17.19
C LYS A 243 -27.80 18.56 15.86
N PRO A 244 -27.12 18.36 14.69
CA PRO A 244 -27.78 18.65 13.44
C PRO A 244 -28.99 17.70 13.36
N ALA A 245 -30.15 18.24 13.14
CA ALA A 245 -31.28 17.47 12.65
C ALA A 245 -30.78 16.61 11.50
N ALA A 246 -31.04 15.33 11.54
CA ALA A 246 -30.52 14.34 10.58
C ALA A 246 -30.77 14.79 9.14
N VAL A 247 -29.79 15.40 8.51
CA VAL A 247 -29.73 15.42 7.06
C VAL A 247 -29.42 13.98 6.68
N GLN A 248 -30.41 13.28 6.16
CA GLN A 248 -30.27 11.90 5.71
C GLN A 248 -29.26 11.87 4.58
N SER A 249 -28.00 11.57 4.92
CA SER A 249 -26.91 11.39 3.99
C SER A 249 -26.82 9.92 3.60
N VAL A 250 -26.70 9.66 2.30
CA VAL A 250 -26.53 8.30 1.78
C VAL A 250 -25.05 7.92 1.86
N SER A 251 -24.74 6.81 2.53
CA SER A 251 -23.37 6.31 2.61
C SER A 251 -23.01 5.51 1.35
N LEU A 252 -21.92 5.86 0.71
CA LEU A 252 -21.45 5.27 -0.56
C LEU A 252 -20.01 4.75 -0.40
N ALA A 253 -19.80 3.47 -0.69
CA ALA A 253 -18.45 2.90 -0.84
C ALA A 253 -18.05 2.88 -2.31
N VAL A 254 -16.86 3.38 -2.64
CA VAL A 254 -16.26 3.28 -3.96
C VAL A 254 -15.25 2.13 -3.94
N ILE A 255 -15.50 1.11 -4.75
CA ILE A 255 -14.57 -0.01 -4.92
C ILE A 255 -13.59 0.33 -6.05
N PRO A 256 -12.28 0.07 -5.90
CA PRO A 256 -11.29 0.29 -6.94
C PRO A 256 -11.72 -0.31 -8.28
N PHE A 257 -11.63 0.47 -9.35
CA PHE A 257 -12.05 0.03 -10.67
C PHE A 257 -11.10 -1.04 -11.19
N LEU A 258 -11.66 -2.14 -11.67
CA LEU A 258 -10.90 -3.28 -12.15
C LEU A 258 -10.39 -3.02 -13.58
N ASN A 259 -9.07 -3.06 -13.77
CA ASN A 259 -8.47 -2.99 -15.09
C ASN A 259 -8.47 -4.38 -15.75
N LEU A 260 -9.26 -4.56 -16.81
CA LEU A 260 -9.33 -5.78 -17.62
C LEU A 260 -8.46 -5.71 -18.89
N GLY A 261 -7.66 -4.64 -19.06
CA GLY A 261 -6.76 -4.46 -20.19
C GLY A 261 -5.41 -5.13 -19.98
N THR A 262 -4.80 -5.63 -21.07
CA THR A 262 -3.49 -6.31 -21.06
C THR A 262 -2.31 -5.35 -21.32
N VAL A 263 -2.58 -4.07 -21.61
CA VAL A 263 -1.55 -3.10 -22.01
C VAL A 263 -0.84 -2.50 -20.79
N ARG A 264 0.46 -2.78 -20.65
CA ARG A 264 1.30 -2.31 -19.52
C ARG A 264 1.38 -0.79 -19.35
N ARG A 265 1.17 -0.02 -20.43
CA ARG A 265 1.39 1.44 -20.46
C ARG A 265 0.42 2.25 -19.59
N HIS A 266 -0.73 1.66 -19.22
CA HIS A 266 -1.78 2.34 -18.45
C HIS A 266 -2.24 1.51 -17.23
N LYS A 267 -1.31 0.79 -16.61
CA LYS A 267 -1.57 -0.04 -15.43
C LYS A 267 -2.25 0.75 -14.30
N TYR A 268 -1.90 2.02 -14.16
CA TYR A 268 -2.40 2.89 -13.09
C TYR A 268 -3.63 3.72 -13.48
N PHE A 269 -4.14 3.59 -14.71
CA PHE A 269 -5.27 4.40 -15.16
C PHE A 269 -6.54 4.14 -14.34
N ALA A 270 -6.83 2.89 -14.03
CA ALA A 270 -8.01 2.51 -13.25
C ALA A 270 -7.91 3.00 -11.79
N GLU A 271 -6.72 2.99 -11.23
CA GLU A 271 -6.45 3.50 -9.87
C GLU A 271 -6.66 5.02 -9.82
N GLY A 272 -6.01 5.78 -10.72
CA GLY A 272 -6.19 7.22 -10.80
C GLY A 272 -7.63 7.64 -11.11
N LEU A 273 -8.33 6.91 -11.98
CA LEU A 273 -9.75 7.16 -12.22
C LEU A 273 -10.61 6.91 -10.98
N THR A 274 -10.30 5.88 -10.19
CA THR A 274 -10.99 5.61 -8.92
C THR A 274 -10.83 6.77 -7.96
N ASP A 275 -9.62 7.31 -7.87
CA ASP A 275 -9.30 8.45 -7.00
C ASP A 275 -10.02 9.71 -7.46
N GLU A 276 -10.03 10.01 -8.77
CA GLU A 276 -10.75 11.15 -9.32
C GLU A 276 -12.27 11.07 -9.13
N VAL A 277 -12.87 9.90 -9.36
CA VAL A 277 -14.29 9.67 -9.11
C VAL A 277 -14.62 9.82 -7.62
N THR A 278 -13.78 9.26 -6.74
CA THR A 278 -13.95 9.37 -5.29
C THR A 278 -13.86 10.82 -4.84
N ASN A 279 -12.86 11.56 -5.32
CA ASN A 279 -12.69 12.99 -5.05
C ASN A 279 -13.88 13.83 -5.54
N ALA A 280 -14.40 13.53 -6.71
CA ALA A 280 -15.54 14.23 -7.27
C ALA A 280 -16.83 13.93 -6.49
N LEU A 281 -17.04 12.69 -6.05
CA LEU A 281 -18.18 12.28 -5.24
C LEU A 281 -18.17 12.88 -3.82
N CYS A 282 -17.00 13.11 -3.22
CA CYS A 282 -16.88 13.81 -1.94
C CYS A 282 -17.42 15.25 -1.98
N ARG A 283 -17.53 15.84 -3.16
CA ARG A 283 -18.11 17.20 -3.37
C ARG A 283 -19.61 17.19 -3.53
N VAL A 284 -20.23 16.02 -3.65
CA VAL A 284 -21.67 15.89 -3.83
C VAL A 284 -22.38 16.05 -2.48
N ALA A 285 -23.19 17.09 -2.32
CA ALA A 285 -23.92 17.33 -1.07
C ALA A 285 -24.84 16.15 -0.73
N GLY A 286 -24.82 15.69 0.54
CA GLY A 286 -25.67 14.60 1.04
C GLY A 286 -25.19 13.18 0.67
N VAL A 287 -23.95 13.03 0.20
CA VAL A 287 -23.28 11.74 0.02
C VAL A 287 -22.11 11.66 1.00
N GLN A 288 -22.03 10.58 1.76
CA GLN A 288 -20.90 10.27 2.64
C GLN A 288 -20.11 9.13 2.03
N ILE A 289 -18.87 9.40 1.65
CA ILE A 289 -17.98 8.36 1.13
C ILE A 289 -17.40 7.55 2.30
N VAL A 290 -17.68 6.26 2.29
CA VAL A 290 -17.08 5.30 3.21
C VAL A 290 -15.84 4.71 2.51
N ALA A 291 -14.69 4.78 3.18
CA ALA A 291 -13.43 4.30 2.62
C ALA A 291 -13.46 2.78 2.41
N GLY A 292 -13.96 2.35 1.26
CA GLY A 292 -13.85 0.98 0.76
C GLY A 292 -12.56 0.75 -0.05
N SER A 293 -11.74 1.79 -0.24
CA SER A 293 -10.59 1.77 -1.15
C SER A 293 -9.32 1.09 -0.60
N LEU A 294 -9.37 0.46 0.56
CA LEU A 294 -8.24 -0.32 1.08
C LEU A 294 -8.21 -1.77 0.55
N MET A 295 -9.09 -2.11 -0.37
CA MET A 295 -9.06 -3.40 -1.03
C MET A 295 -8.19 -3.33 -2.27
N THR A 296 -6.95 -3.70 -2.07
CA THR A 296 -5.87 -3.73 -3.04
C THR A 296 -6.19 -4.49 -4.31
N SER A 297 -5.71 -3.96 -5.41
CA SER A 297 -5.78 -4.43 -6.79
C SER A 297 -4.95 -5.69 -7.09
N SER A 298 -4.64 -6.54 -6.10
CA SER A 298 -3.99 -7.82 -6.36
C SER A 298 -5.00 -8.96 -6.29
N ALA A 299 -5.45 -9.40 -7.47
CA ALA A 299 -6.03 -10.73 -7.75
C ALA A 299 -7.22 -11.16 -6.87
N VAL A 300 -8.18 -10.28 -6.62
CA VAL A 300 -9.48 -10.75 -6.09
C VAL A 300 -10.33 -11.15 -7.27
N SER A 301 -10.51 -12.45 -7.45
CA SER A 301 -11.53 -12.98 -8.37
C SER A 301 -12.88 -12.34 -8.02
N SER A 302 -13.73 -12.14 -9.04
CA SER A 302 -15.07 -11.53 -8.92
C SER A 302 -15.97 -12.19 -7.86
N ARG A 303 -15.54 -13.28 -7.26
CA ARG A 303 -16.21 -14.04 -6.22
C ARG A 303 -15.80 -13.59 -4.80
N GLU A 304 -14.56 -13.16 -4.60
CA GLU A 304 -14.05 -12.71 -3.30
C GLU A 304 -14.43 -11.25 -3.02
N ALA A 305 -14.44 -10.39 -4.04
CA ALA A 305 -14.99 -9.04 -3.93
C ALA A 305 -16.46 -9.04 -3.46
N ARG A 306 -17.22 -10.07 -3.80
CA ARG A 306 -18.61 -10.24 -3.37
C ARG A 306 -18.77 -10.63 -1.89
N ASN A 307 -17.79 -11.28 -1.29
CA ASN A 307 -17.86 -11.69 0.12
C ASN A 307 -17.41 -10.60 1.09
N THR A 308 -16.54 -9.71 0.64
CA THR A 308 -15.98 -8.64 1.48
C THR A 308 -16.90 -7.41 1.59
N THR A 309 -17.80 -7.21 0.63
CA THR A 309 -18.82 -6.16 0.67
C THR A 309 -19.90 -6.39 1.74
N SER A 310 -20.03 -7.59 2.28
CA SER A 310 -21.02 -7.88 3.34
C SER A 310 -20.64 -7.31 4.73
N SER A 311 -19.39 -6.89 4.91
CA SER A 311 -18.91 -6.29 6.16
C SER A 311 -18.91 -4.74 6.16
N LEU A 312 -19.11 -4.11 5.01
CA LEU A 312 -19.21 -2.66 4.92
C LEU A 312 -20.64 -2.21 5.24
N ARG A 313 -20.82 -1.48 6.33
CA ARG A 313 -22.09 -0.80 6.66
C ARG A 313 -22.24 0.44 5.77
N THR A 314 -22.60 0.23 4.50
CA THR A 314 -22.84 1.30 3.51
C THR A 314 -24.21 1.07 2.86
N ASP A 315 -24.89 2.16 2.48
CA ASP A 315 -26.14 2.06 1.75
C ASP A 315 -25.92 1.66 0.31
N LEU A 316 -24.87 2.22 -0.32
CA LEU A 316 -24.58 2.08 -1.73
C LEU A 316 -23.13 1.66 -1.98
N ILE A 317 -22.91 0.95 -3.09
CA ILE A 317 -21.59 0.54 -3.57
C ILE A 317 -21.43 0.98 -5.02
N LEU A 318 -20.37 1.70 -5.33
CA LEU A 318 -19.95 2.04 -6.69
C LEU A 318 -18.80 1.12 -7.09
N GLN A 319 -18.95 0.42 -8.20
CA GLN A 319 -17.90 -0.41 -8.80
C GLN A 319 -17.79 -0.16 -10.29
N GLY A 320 -16.63 -0.46 -10.87
CA GLY A 320 -16.44 -0.29 -12.31
C GLY A 320 -15.37 -1.20 -12.89
N THR A 321 -15.40 -1.32 -14.20
CA THR A 321 -14.40 -2.05 -14.99
C THR A 321 -13.89 -1.18 -16.12
N VAL A 322 -12.57 -1.14 -16.28
CA VAL A 322 -11.88 -0.44 -17.36
C VAL A 322 -11.38 -1.47 -18.36
N ARG A 323 -11.76 -1.32 -19.61
CA ARG A 323 -11.21 -2.08 -20.75
C ARG A 323 -10.54 -1.13 -21.71
N GLN A 324 -9.31 -1.41 -22.05
CA GLN A 324 -8.56 -0.59 -22.99
C GLN A 324 -8.34 -1.33 -24.31
N ALA A 325 -8.68 -0.68 -25.39
CA ALA A 325 -8.22 -0.99 -26.74
C ALA A 325 -7.08 0.00 -27.10
N THR A 326 -6.47 -0.14 -28.27
CA THR A 326 -5.24 0.57 -28.65
C THR A 326 -5.29 2.09 -28.49
N ASP A 327 -6.46 2.73 -28.71
CA ASP A 327 -6.66 4.17 -28.69
C ASP A 327 -7.93 4.63 -27.93
N HIS A 328 -8.71 3.69 -27.40
CA HIS A 328 -9.95 3.97 -26.69
C HIS A 328 -10.01 3.25 -25.36
N ILE A 329 -10.53 3.94 -24.35
CA ILE A 329 -10.91 3.32 -23.07
C ILE A 329 -12.43 3.16 -23.08
N ARG A 330 -12.89 1.96 -22.72
CA ARG A 330 -14.28 1.68 -22.37
C ARG A 330 -14.39 1.44 -20.89
N LEU A 331 -15.21 2.22 -20.24
CA LEU A 331 -15.48 2.14 -18.82
C LEU A 331 -16.94 1.73 -18.61
N THR A 332 -17.16 0.76 -17.74
CA THR A 332 -18.50 0.40 -17.24
C THR A 332 -18.54 0.67 -15.75
N VAL A 333 -19.49 1.47 -15.28
CA VAL A 333 -19.66 1.83 -13.88
C VAL A 333 -21.05 1.40 -13.43
N GLN A 334 -21.16 0.88 -12.21
CA GLN A 334 -22.39 0.36 -11.65
C GLN A 334 -22.58 0.84 -10.22
N LEU A 335 -23.80 1.29 -9.90
CA LEU A 335 -24.24 1.62 -8.55
C LEU A 335 -25.15 0.51 -8.05
N ILE A 336 -24.83 -0.03 -6.88
CA ILE A 336 -25.49 -1.18 -6.28
C ILE A 336 -26.00 -0.80 -4.91
N ASP A 337 -27.23 -1.18 -4.60
CA ASP A 337 -27.76 -1.16 -3.24
C ASP A 337 -27.09 -2.28 -2.43
N SER A 338 -26.43 -1.93 -1.33
CA SER A 338 -25.64 -2.88 -0.55
C SER A 338 -26.50 -3.92 0.17
N SER A 339 -27.73 -3.56 0.55
CA SER A 339 -28.65 -4.39 1.31
C SER A 339 -29.38 -5.39 0.40
N THR A 340 -29.92 -4.91 -0.73
CA THR A 340 -30.70 -5.72 -1.67
C THR A 340 -29.86 -6.34 -2.77
N ARG A 341 -28.62 -5.87 -2.98
CA ARG A 341 -27.72 -6.23 -4.07
C ARG A 341 -28.27 -5.97 -5.46
N ARG A 342 -29.22 -5.05 -5.58
CA ARG A 342 -29.79 -4.64 -6.86
C ARG A 342 -28.97 -3.54 -7.51
N TYR A 343 -28.82 -3.61 -8.83
CA TYR A 343 -28.25 -2.52 -9.61
C TYR A 343 -29.27 -1.37 -9.66
N LEU A 344 -28.89 -0.23 -9.12
CA LEU A 344 -29.70 0.98 -9.13
C LEU A 344 -29.42 1.84 -10.36
N TRP A 345 -28.19 1.74 -10.87
CA TRP A 345 -27.76 2.47 -12.03
C TRP A 345 -26.55 1.79 -12.70
N SER A 346 -26.41 1.95 -14.01
CA SER A 346 -25.25 1.51 -14.78
C SER A 346 -24.97 2.50 -15.90
N GLY A 347 -23.74 2.96 -16.00
CA GLY A 347 -23.23 3.85 -17.05
C GLY A 347 -22.12 3.18 -17.86
N GLN A 348 -22.09 3.48 -19.17
CA GLN A 348 -21.00 3.10 -20.05
C GLN A 348 -20.40 4.34 -20.71
N TYR A 349 -19.07 4.47 -20.64
CA TYR A 349 -18.35 5.61 -21.18
C TYR A 349 -17.26 5.12 -22.11
N GLN A 350 -17.03 5.88 -23.18
CA GLN A 350 -15.91 5.65 -24.09
C GLN A 350 -15.15 6.96 -24.24
N HIS A 351 -13.83 6.89 -24.12
CA HIS A 351 -12.97 8.04 -24.27
C HIS A 351 -11.72 7.70 -25.08
N ARG A 352 -11.29 8.62 -25.93
CA ARG A 352 -10.04 8.49 -26.69
C ARG A 352 -8.89 8.94 -25.80
N VAL A 353 -7.84 8.15 -25.69
CA VAL A 353 -6.71 8.47 -24.81
C VAL A 353 -5.68 9.25 -25.60
N GLU A 354 -5.75 10.56 -25.52
CA GLU A 354 -4.67 11.45 -25.97
C GLU A 354 -3.73 11.76 -24.80
N ASP A 355 -4.29 12.01 -23.61
CA ASP A 355 -3.59 12.18 -22.34
C ASP A 355 -4.35 11.45 -21.23
N ALA A 356 -3.62 10.65 -20.42
CA ALA A 356 -4.23 9.80 -19.41
C ALA A 356 -4.84 10.59 -18.24
N VAL A 357 -4.24 11.71 -17.85
CA VAL A 357 -4.69 12.53 -16.71
C VAL A 357 -5.97 13.27 -17.07
N SER A 358 -5.97 13.96 -18.22
CA SER A 358 -7.15 14.67 -18.72
C SER A 358 -8.34 13.74 -18.95
N ALA A 359 -8.09 12.52 -19.44
CA ALA A 359 -9.11 11.49 -19.60
C ALA A 359 -9.72 11.02 -18.27
N GLN A 360 -8.92 10.91 -17.21
CA GLN A 360 -9.40 10.56 -15.86
C GLN A 360 -10.33 11.63 -15.30
N GLU A 361 -9.93 12.91 -15.38
CA GLU A 361 -10.73 14.03 -14.87
C GLU A 361 -12.07 14.16 -15.63
N GLU A 362 -12.05 14.03 -16.96
CA GLU A 362 -13.24 14.16 -17.78
C GLU A 362 -14.23 13.02 -17.54
N LEU A 363 -13.74 11.78 -17.49
CA LEU A 363 -14.54 10.60 -17.16
C LEU A 363 -15.13 10.69 -15.76
N ALA A 364 -14.35 11.12 -14.76
CA ALA A 364 -14.86 11.31 -13.42
C ALA A 364 -15.98 12.35 -13.36
N ARG A 365 -15.86 13.46 -14.07
CA ARG A 365 -16.89 14.49 -14.16
C ARG A 365 -18.18 13.96 -14.79
N LEU A 366 -18.09 13.19 -15.88
CA LEU A 366 -19.24 12.59 -16.54
C LEU A 366 -19.95 11.59 -15.63
N ILE A 367 -19.20 10.70 -14.99
CA ILE A 367 -19.73 9.68 -14.06
C ILE A 367 -20.49 10.35 -12.92
N VAL A 368 -19.89 11.35 -12.29
CA VAL A 368 -20.49 12.02 -11.13
C VAL A 368 -21.71 12.84 -11.55
N GLY A 369 -21.69 13.47 -12.72
CA GLY A 369 -22.85 14.18 -13.27
C GLY A 369 -24.07 13.27 -13.45
N ASP A 370 -23.87 12.08 -14.04
CA ASP A 370 -24.93 11.10 -14.23
C ASP A 370 -25.41 10.50 -12.91
N LEU A 371 -24.48 10.24 -11.98
CA LEU A 371 -24.79 9.70 -10.65
C LEU A 371 -25.58 10.68 -9.78
N GLN A 372 -25.33 11.99 -9.86
CA GLN A 372 -26.02 13.01 -9.08
C GLN A 372 -27.54 12.96 -9.26
N THR A 373 -28.00 12.72 -10.47
CA THR A 373 -29.43 12.60 -10.78
C THR A 373 -30.02 11.37 -10.09
N THR A 374 -29.34 10.26 -10.09
CA THR A 374 -29.78 9.02 -9.45
C THR A 374 -29.73 9.13 -7.93
N LEU A 375 -28.65 9.68 -7.38
CA LEU A 375 -28.48 9.88 -5.94
C LEU A 375 -29.52 10.88 -5.37
N SER A 376 -29.91 11.89 -6.14
CA SER A 376 -30.96 12.84 -5.75
C SER A 376 -32.33 12.18 -5.64
N ARG A 377 -32.62 11.16 -6.45
CA ARG A 377 -33.89 10.38 -6.39
C ARG A 377 -33.92 9.38 -5.25
N LEU A 378 -32.75 8.90 -4.80
CA LEU A 378 -32.62 7.94 -3.70
C LEU A 378 -32.65 8.60 -2.32
N ARG A 379 -32.62 9.91 -2.25
CA ARG A 379 -32.84 10.64 -1.00
C ARG A 379 -34.30 10.46 -0.58
N PRO A 380 -34.57 9.96 0.64
CA PRO A 380 -35.95 9.97 1.14
C PRO A 380 -36.43 11.42 1.17
N THR A 381 -37.52 11.70 0.46
CA THR A 381 -38.26 12.96 0.59
C THR A 381 -38.70 13.10 2.04
N ALA A 382 -38.30 14.20 2.69
CA ALA A 382 -38.85 14.57 3.98
C ALA A 382 -40.34 14.74 3.80
N GLY A 383 -41.14 13.81 4.33
CA GLY A 383 -42.56 13.91 4.50
C GLY A 383 -42.87 14.50 5.88
#